data_4dd26119e6afa0373e4b68495b337cb1
#
_entry.id   4dd26119e6afa0373e4b68495b337cb1
#
_cell.length_a   1.000
_cell.length_b   1.000
_cell.length_c   1.000
_cell.angle_alpha   90.00
_cell.angle_beta   90.00
_cell.angle_gamma   90.00
#
_symmetry.space_group_name_H-M   'P 1'
#
loop_
_entity.id
_entity.type
_entity.pdbx_description
1 polymer ?
#
loop_
_entity_poly.entity_id
_entity_poly.type
_entity_poly.pdbx_seq_one_letter_code
_entity_poly.pdbx_strand_id
1 'polypeptide(L)'
;MKLIKPKGEIWQPKSFSLEDGFRHAERCGRICYLSNDKITNDSYKRFCGNIIKSGHTSVMEHMTVYMCIPIGSPVHDSYYIGKHNLVELFIHNPYSFVYKSPNYDTVDVTPEEFKSFVSKNGPSNIYYITTNYRVILDNKNKLKWTKHSLDEIILPYIVDTPSYPMHKQRITVHWTISRGIADEFARHRVLSHSMQSTRYCNFSKDKFSSELTFILHSDMLDLPEGTYEYNNNNESGYYCNNKLVIPFYPEQLLNCTDPKIPWISALSAIEVSYMKEINAGWKPQQARGVLPLDLKTEFIQTGTFDQWGEFFKLRCNSRAHPDAQYIANKLEFILSCKANV
;
A
#
# COMPACT_ATOMS: atom_id res chain seq x y z
N MET A 1 2.15 10.72 24.83
CA MET A 1 2.23 9.70 23.77
C MET A 1 0.89 9.04 23.53
N LYS A 2 0.63 8.62 22.31
CA LYS A 2 -0.65 8.00 21.95
C LYS A 2 -0.50 6.52 21.68
N LEU A 3 -1.42 5.70 22.22
CA LEU A 3 -1.51 4.28 21.94
C LEU A 3 -2.77 3.99 21.11
N ILE A 4 -2.63 3.18 20.04
CA ILE A 4 -3.74 2.78 19.16
C ILE A 4 -3.66 1.29 18.82
N LYS A 5 -4.77 0.71 18.43
CA LYS A 5 -4.85 -0.68 17.97
C LYS A 5 -4.42 -0.78 16.51
N PRO A 6 -3.81 -1.92 16.09
CA PRO A 6 -3.47 -2.14 14.70
C PRO A 6 -4.73 -2.27 13.84
N LYS A 7 -4.67 -1.80 12.60
CA LYS A 7 -5.79 -1.79 11.66
C LYS A 7 -5.34 -2.12 10.24
N GLY A 8 -6.16 -2.89 9.52
CA GLY A 8 -6.05 -3.14 8.09
C GLY A 8 -7.34 -2.78 7.37
N GLU A 9 -7.25 -1.99 6.31
CA GLU A 9 -8.40 -1.52 5.54
C GLU A 9 -8.20 -1.78 4.06
N ILE A 10 -9.25 -2.25 3.38
CA ILE A 10 -9.22 -2.41 1.93
C ILE A 10 -9.46 -1.05 1.29
N TRP A 11 -8.49 -0.61 0.49
CA TRP A 11 -8.59 0.57 -0.35
C TRP A 11 -8.69 0.16 -1.81
N GLN A 12 -9.74 0.61 -2.49
CA GLN A 12 -9.91 0.38 -3.92
C GLN A 12 -10.19 1.71 -4.62
N PRO A 13 -9.79 1.86 -5.89
CA PRO A 13 -10.20 2.99 -6.70
C PRO A 13 -11.73 2.91 -6.93
N LYS A 14 -12.35 4.02 -7.30
CA LYS A 14 -13.79 4.07 -7.64
C LYS A 14 -14.08 3.27 -8.91
N SER A 15 -13.20 3.35 -9.89
CA SER A 15 -13.19 2.57 -11.12
C SER A 15 -11.75 2.27 -11.51
N PHE A 16 -11.55 1.46 -12.54
CA PHE A 16 -10.21 1.20 -13.10
C PHE A 16 -9.90 2.08 -14.33
N SER A 17 -10.60 3.20 -14.48
CA SER A 17 -10.20 4.25 -15.43
C SER A 17 -8.81 4.79 -15.06
N LEU A 18 -8.10 5.33 -16.05
CA LEU A 18 -6.78 5.95 -15.79
C LEU A 18 -6.88 7.06 -14.76
N GLU A 19 -7.94 7.86 -14.80
CA GLU A 19 -8.13 8.98 -13.88
C GLU A 19 -8.27 8.49 -12.43
N ASP A 20 -9.17 7.54 -12.17
CA ASP A 20 -9.36 6.97 -10.84
C ASP A 20 -8.14 6.17 -10.38
N GLY A 21 -7.42 5.54 -11.30
CA GLY A 21 -6.14 4.91 -11.05
C GLY A 21 -5.08 5.90 -10.55
N PHE A 22 -4.94 7.07 -11.19
CA PHE A 22 -4.04 8.12 -10.73
C PHE A 22 -4.45 8.73 -9.39
N ARG A 23 -5.75 8.94 -9.15
CA ARG A 23 -6.28 9.38 -7.84
C ARG A 23 -5.93 8.36 -6.75
N HIS A 24 -6.07 7.07 -7.05
CA HIS A 24 -5.70 5.99 -6.14
C HIS A 24 -4.20 5.97 -5.86
N ALA A 25 -3.35 6.09 -6.89
CA ALA A 25 -1.91 6.19 -6.74
C ALA A 25 -1.49 7.41 -5.89
N GLU A 26 -2.12 8.58 -6.10
CA GLU A 26 -1.90 9.75 -5.23
C GLU A 26 -2.24 9.42 -3.78
N ARG A 27 -3.42 8.85 -3.51
CA ARG A 27 -3.84 8.47 -2.16
C ARG A 27 -2.81 7.55 -1.49
N CYS A 28 -2.34 6.54 -2.20
CA CYS A 28 -1.31 5.62 -1.71
C CYS A 28 0.04 6.32 -1.47
N GLY A 29 0.48 7.16 -2.41
CA GLY A 29 1.78 7.82 -2.32
C GLY A 29 1.85 8.91 -1.25
N ARG A 30 0.73 9.57 -0.93
CA ARG A 30 0.69 10.59 0.11
C ARG A 30 0.91 10.05 1.52
N ILE A 31 0.69 8.76 1.73
CA ILE A 31 1.03 8.08 2.98
C ILE A 31 2.52 8.20 3.30
N CYS A 32 3.39 8.16 2.30
CA CYS A 32 4.84 8.28 2.50
C CYS A 32 5.24 9.57 3.23
N TYR A 33 4.45 10.64 3.07
CA TYR A 33 4.71 11.97 3.61
C TYR A 33 3.63 12.45 4.58
N LEU A 34 2.64 11.60 4.90
CA LEU A 34 1.44 11.96 5.67
C LEU A 34 0.84 13.28 5.17
N SER A 35 0.55 13.36 3.89
CA SER A 35 0.08 14.59 3.22
C SER A 35 -1.30 14.42 2.59
N ASN A 36 -2.15 13.57 3.16
CA ASN A 36 -3.51 13.28 2.69
C ASN A 36 -4.42 14.52 2.76
N ASP A 37 -4.13 15.44 3.67
CA ASP A 37 -4.74 16.76 3.80
C ASP A 37 -4.65 17.62 2.51
N LYS A 38 -3.73 17.28 1.61
CA LYS A 38 -3.51 18.00 0.34
C LYS A 38 -4.23 17.35 -0.85
N ILE A 39 -5.02 16.33 -0.65
CA ILE A 39 -5.80 15.68 -1.71
C ILE A 39 -6.99 16.57 -2.07
N THR A 40 -7.09 16.93 -3.35
CA THR A 40 -8.22 17.64 -3.96
C THR A 40 -8.68 16.89 -5.20
N ASN A 41 -9.75 17.35 -5.84
CA ASN A 41 -10.27 16.69 -7.05
C ASN A 41 -9.25 16.56 -8.19
N ASP A 42 -8.30 17.49 -8.32
CA ASP A 42 -7.33 17.55 -9.41
C ASP A 42 -5.86 17.43 -8.97
N SER A 43 -5.60 17.28 -7.66
CA SER A 43 -4.24 17.23 -7.11
C SER A 43 -3.40 16.08 -7.67
N TYR A 44 -4.04 14.97 -8.05
CA TYR A 44 -3.40 13.80 -8.63
C TYR A 44 -2.59 14.11 -9.88
N LYS A 45 -3.05 15.05 -10.73
CA LYS A 45 -2.35 15.46 -11.97
C LYS A 45 -0.95 15.97 -11.65
N ARG A 46 -0.85 16.90 -10.70
CA ARG A 46 0.42 17.47 -10.25
C ARG A 46 1.25 16.48 -9.45
N PHE A 47 0.62 15.74 -8.54
CA PHE A 47 1.31 14.78 -7.67
C PHE A 47 1.94 13.67 -8.49
N CYS A 48 1.18 12.94 -9.30
CA CYS A 48 1.68 11.84 -10.12
C CYS A 48 2.68 12.33 -11.18
N GLY A 49 2.44 13.50 -11.80
CA GLY A 49 3.38 14.10 -12.72
C GLY A 49 4.75 14.38 -12.07
N ASN A 50 4.78 14.87 -10.84
CA ASN A 50 6.04 15.09 -10.10
C ASN A 50 6.72 13.77 -9.72
N ILE A 51 5.96 12.76 -9.26
CA ILE A 51 6.47 11.43 -8.94
C ILE A 51 7.15 10.79 -10.15
N ILE A 52 6.51 10.85 -11.31
CA ILE A 52 7.04 10.31 -12.57
C ILE A 52 8.32 11.07 -12.99
N LYS A 53 8.29 12.41 -12.96
CA LYS A 53 9.46 13.25 -13.30
C LYS A 53 10.66 13.02 -12.38
N SER A 54 10.43 12.79 -11.09
CA SER A 54 11.49 12.54 -10.11
C SER A 54 12.02 11.10 -10.10
N GLY A 55 11.43 10.21 -10.90
CA GLY A 55 11.80 8.79 -10.94
C GLY A 55 11.31 7.96 -9.75
N HIS A 56 10.47 8.51 -8.86
CA HIS A 56 9.91 7.81 -7.70
C HIS A 56 8.70 6.94 -8.12
N THR A 57 8.83 6.18 -9.20
CA THR A 57 7.74 5.47 -9.86
C THR A 57 7.18 4.27 -9.08
N SER A 58 7.78 3.87 -7.96
CA SER A 58 7.25 2.79 -7.10
C SER A 58 5.80 3.04 -6.65
N VAL A 59 5.40 4.29 -6.44
CA VAL A 59 4.02 4.66 -6.10
C VAL A 59 3.03 4.26 -7.22
N MET A 60 3.47 4.28 -8.48
CA MET A 60 2.65 3.88 -9.63
C MET A 60 2.35 2.37 -9.69
N GLU A 61 3.00 1.57 -8.85
CA GLU A 61 2.68 0.14 -8.71
C GLU A 61 1.29 -0.10 -8.09
N HIS A 62 0.78 0.88 -7.32
CA HIS A 62 -0.56 0.79 -6.73
C HIS A 62 -1.67 1.09 -7.76
N MET A 63 -1.34 1.71 -8.89
CA MET A 63 -2.28 1.94 -9.97
C MET A 63 -2.41 0.69 -10.82
N THR A 64 -3.50 -0.06 -10.62
CA THR A 64 -3.82 -1.24 -11.44
C THR A 64 -4.30 -0.80 -12.82
N VAL A 65 -3.84 -1.49 -13.85
CA VAL A 65 -4.27 -1.30 -15.25
C VAL A 65 -4.74 -2.64 -15.80
N TYR A 66 -5.94 -2.64 -16.33
CA TYR A 66 -6.52 -3.77 -17.07
C TYR A 66 -6.56 -3.44 -18.54
N MET A 67 -6.16 -4.39 -19.37
CA MET A 67 -6.19 -4.23 -20.81
C MET A 67 -6.76 -5.48 -21.47
N CYS A 68 -7.46 -5.25 -22.58
CA CYS A 68 -7.91 -6.29 -23.50
C CYS A 68 -7.30 -6.00 -24.87
N ILE A 69 -6.43 -6.88 -25.38
CA ILE A 69 -5.77 -6.70 -26.67
C ILE A 69 -6.22 -7.79 -27.62
N PRO A 70 -6.91 -7.46 -28.73
CA PRO A 70 -7.30 -8.45 -29.74
C PRO A 70 -6.07 -9.14 -30.34
N ILE A 71 -6.14 -10.44 -30.53
CA ILE A 71 -5.13 -11.20 -31.28
C ILE A 71 -5.21 -10.78 -32.75
N GLY A 72 -4.07 -10.42 -33.35
CA GLY A 72 -4.02 -9.88 -34.70
C GLY A 72 -4.19 -8.37 -34.82
N SER A 73 -4.38 -7.65 -33.66
CA SER A 73 -4.35 -6.19 -33.68
C SER A 73 -2.94 -5.65 -34.04
N PRO A 74 -2.83 -4.42 -34.57
CA PRO A 74 -1.53 -3.80 -34.86
C PRO A 74 -0.60 -3.74 -33.66
N VAL A 75 -1.15 -3.70 -32.45
CA VAL A 75 -0.39 -3.70 -31.19
C VAL A 75 0.10 -5.11 -30.82
N HIS A 76 -0.58 -6.16 -31.29
CA HIS A 76 -0.17 -7.54 -31.13
C HIS A 76 0.89 -7.92 -32.17
N ASP A 77 0.76 -7.47 -33.42
CA ASP A 77 1.67 -7.86 -34.49
C ASP A 77 3.01 -7.09 -34.40
N SER A 78 4.10 -7.83 -34.53
CA SER A 78 5.48 -7.33 -34.44
C SER A 78 5.85 -6.22 -35.43
N TYR A 79 4.96 -5.91 -36.38
CA TYR A 79 5.20 -4.97 -37.49
C TYR A 79 5.27 -3.51 -37.02
N TYR A 80 4.58 -3.11 -35.94
CA TYR A 80 4.54 -1.73 -35.42
C TYR A 80 5.54 -1.48 -34.30
N ILE A 81 6.04 -2.51 -33.65
CA ILE A 81 6.86 -2.40 -32.45
C ILE A 81 8.24 -3.06 -32.61
N GLY A 82 8.68 -3.28 -33.87
CA GLY A 82 9.95 -3.94 -34.21
C GLY A 82 9.93 -5.43 -33.81
N LYS A 83 11.05 -5.96 -33.31
CA LYS A 83 11.15 -7.39 -32.97
C LYS A 83 10.39 -7.82 -31.71
N HIS A 84 9.72 -6.88 -31.00
CA HIS A 84 9.02 -7.17 -29.75
C HIS A 84 7.56 -6.75 -29.85
N ASN A 85 6.68 -7.72 -29.75
CA ASN A 85 5.26 -7.54 -29.60
C ASN A 85 4.96 -6.87 -28.24
N LEU A 86 4.06 -5.89 -28.18
CA LEU A 86 3.67 -5.22 -26.92
C LEU A 86 3.23 -6.23 -25.85
N VAL A 87 2.51 -7.28 -26.23
CA VAL A 87 2.06 -8.33 -25.30
C VAL A 87 3.23 -9.07 -24.66
N GLU A 88 4.34 -9.27 -25.41
CA GLU A 88 5.57 -9.90 -24.86
C GLU A 88 6.19 -9.09 -23.72
N LEU A 89 6.06 -7.76 -23.76
CA LEU A 89 6.53 -6.91 -22.66
C LEU A 89 5.81 -7.22 -21.33
N PHE A 90 4.56 -7.66 -21.42
CA PHE A 90 3.77 -8.04 -20.25
C PHE A 90 3.93 -9.52 -19.90
N ILE A 91 4.01 -10.43 -20.88
CA ILE A 91 4.22 -11.87 -20.64
C ILE A 91 5.49 -12.14 -19.82
N HIS A 92 6.56 -11.42 -20.13
CA HIS A 92 7.85 -11.60 -19.46
C HIS A 92 8.06 -10.67 -18.23
N ASN A 93 7.03 -9.91 -17.86
CA ASN A 93 7.12 -9.01 -16.71
C ASN A 93 6.56 -9.67 -15.45
N PRO A 94 7.33 -9.78 -14.33
CA PRO A 94 6.89 -10.46 -13.12
C PRO A 94 5.72 -9.78 -12.38
N TYR A 95 5.40 -8.54 -12.73
CA TYR A 95 4.27 -7.78 -12.16
C TYR A 95 3.04 -7.74 -13.06
N SER A 96 3.04 -8.52 -14.14
CA SER A 96 1.94 -8.61 -15.09
C SER A 96 1.40 -10.03 -15.19
N PHE A 97 0.11 -10.15 -15.42
CA PHE A 97 -0.58 -11.41 -15.69
C PHE A 97 -1.22 -11.30 -17.05
N VAL A 98 -0.96 -12.27 -17.90
CA VAL A 98 -1.51 -12.33 -19.24
C VAL A 98 -2.29 -13.65 -19.38
N TYR A 99 -3.59 -13.52 -19.64
CA TYR A 99 -4.44 -14.63 -20.00
C TYR A 99 -4.79 -14.56 -21.48
N LYS A 100 -4.51 -15.60 -22.23
CA LYS A 100 -4.89 -15.73 -23.64
C LYS A 100 -6.15 -16.56 -23.75
N SER A 101 -7.17 -16.03 -24.41
CA SER A 101 -8.40 -16.79 -24.64
C SER A 101 -8.13 -18.03 -25.51
N PRO A 102 -8.92 -19.12 -25.36
CA PRO A 102 -8.64 -20.40 -26.01
C PRO A 102 -8.89 -20.43 -27.53
N ASN A 103 -9.60 -19.48 -28.09
CA ASN A 103 -9.85 -19.41 -29.56
C ASN A 103 -8.77 -18.52 -30.22
N TYR A 104 -8.25 -19.02 -31.37
CA TYR A 104 -7.03 -18.49 -32.00
C TYR A 104 -7.25 -17.84 -33.37
N ASP A 105 -8.49 -17.67 -33.83
CA ASP A 105 -8.72 -17.02 -35.11
C ASP A 105 -8.30 -15.55 -35.02
N THR A 106 -7.46 -15.12 -35.96
CA THR A 106 -7.03 -13.71 -36.05
C THR A 106 -8.22 -12.84 -36.41
N VAL A 107 -8.42 -11.78 -35.65
CA VAL A 107 -9.49 -10.82 -35.91
C VAL A 107 -8.86 -9.45 -36.11
N ASP A 108 -9.03 -8.92 -37.30
CA ASP A 108 -8.57 -7.57 -37.65
C ASP A 108 -9.66 -6.58 -37.23
N VAL A 109 -9.46 -5.94 -36.07
CA VAL A 109 -10.34 -4.89 -35.54
C VAL A 109 -9.52 -3.66 -35.19
N THR A 110 -10.04 -2.52 -35.61
CA THR A 110 -9.44 -1.24 -35.21
C THR A 110 -9.69 -0.96 -33.73
N PRO A 111 -8.89 -0.09 -33.09
CA PRO A 111 -9.12 0.32 -31.70
C PRO A 111 -10.52 0.88 -31.43
N GLU A 112 -11.11 1.56 -32.42
CA GLU A 112 -12.47 2.13 -32.35
C GLU A 112 -13.54 1.04 -32.33
N GLU A 113 -13.33 -0.01 -33.11
CA GLU A 113 -14.26 -1.15 -33.22
C GLU A 113 -14.14 -2.13 -32.03
N PHE A 114 -13.02 -2.05 -31.28
CA PHE A 114 -12.68 -2.99 -30.23
C PHE A 114 -13.75 -3.14 -29.14
N LYS A 115 -14.30 -2.03 -28.64
CA LYS A 115 -15.36 -2.07 -27.62
C LYS A 115 -16.61 -2.81 -28.12
N SER A 116 -16.97 -2.56 -29.36
CA SER A 116 -18.08 -3.24 -30.03
C SER A 116 -17.77 -4.72 -30.26
N PHE A 117 -16.52 -5.04 -30.64
CA PHE A 117 -16.05 -6.39 -30.86
C PHE A 117 -16.14 -7.26 -29.60
N VAL A 118 -15.60 -6.77 -28.46
CA VAL A 118 -15.65 -7.49 -27.17
C VAL A 118 -17.08 -7.74 -26.71
N SER A 119 -17.98 -6.77 -26.93
CA SER A 119 -19.37 -6.92 -26.53
C SER A 119 -20.14 -7.95 -27.41
N LYS A 120 -19.78 -8.10 -28.69
CA LYS A 120 -20.45 -9.00 -29.63
C LYS A 120 -19.92 -10.43 -29.60
N ASN A 121 -18.60 -10.61 -29.44
CA ASN A 121 -17.96 -11.92 -29.69
C ASN A 121 -17.58 -12.65 -28.39
N GLY A 122 -17.84 -12.03 -27.22
CA GLY A 122 -17.46 -12.62 -25.94
C GLY A 122 -15.94 -12.68 -25.73
N PRO A 123 -15.45 -13.58 -24.84
CA PRO A 123 -14.05 -13.60 -24.41
C PRO A 123 -13.06 -14.28 -25.38
N SER A 124 -13.44 -14.60 -26.64
CA SER A 124 -12.57 -15.27 -27.61
C SER A 124 -11.63 -14.27 -28.32
N ASN A 125 -10.45 -14.75 -28.72
CA ASN A 125 -9.45 -14.00 -29.49
C ASN A 125 -8.89 -12.73 -28.82
N ILE A 126 -8.72 -12.75 -27.50
CA ILE A 126 -8.27 -11.60 -26.72
C ILE A 126 -7.14 -12.03 -25.78
N TYR A 127 -6.16 -11.14 -25.62
CA TYR A 127 -5.26 -11.15 -24.48
C TYR A 127 -5.83 -10.25 -23.37
N TYR A 128 -6.10 -10.84 -22.22
CA TYR A 128 -6.50 -10.14 -21.00
C TYR A 128 -5.25 -9.89 -20.16
N ILE A 129 -4.93 -8.63 -19.92
CA ILE A 129 -3.71 -8.24 -19.21
C ILE A 129 -4.07 -7.49 -17.93
N THR A 130 -3.56 -7.99 -16.82
CA THR A 130 -3.56 -7.28 -15.52
C THR A 130 -2.14 -6.85 -15.21
N THR A 131 -1.93 -5.56 -15.04
CA THR A 131 -0.62 -4.99 -14.73
C THR A 131 -0.73 -3.77 -13.83
N ASN A 132 0.35 -3.02 -13.66
CA ASN A 132 0.36 -1.73 -12.99
C ASN A 132 1.02 -0.66 -13.87
N TYR A 133 0.75 0.61 -13.56
CA TYR A 133 1.20 1.71 -14.42
C TYR A 133 2.72 1.90 -14.41
N ARG A 134 3.43 1.46 -13.36
CA ARG A 134 4.90 1.47 -13.37
C ARG A 134 5.48 0.59 -14.46
N VAL A 135 4.92 -0.60 -14.70
CA VAL A 135 5.37 -1.48 -15.79
C VAL A 135 5.28 -0.76 -17.13
N ILE A 136 4.23 0.03 -17.35
CA ILE A 136 4.06 0.84 -18.55
C ILE A 136 5.16 1.91 -18.64
N LEU A 137 5.42 2.64 -17.54
CA LEU A 137 6.47 3.66 -17.49
C LEU A 137 7.87 3.09 -17.73
N ASP A 138 8.20 1.96 -17.12
CA ASP A 138 9.52 1.32 -17.25
C ASP A 138 9.77 0.81 -18.69
N ASN A 139 8.70 0.48 -19.42
CA ASN A 139 8.77 0.04 -20.81
C ASN A 139 8.65 1.19 -21.83
N LYS A 140 8.27 2.40 -21.42
CA LYS A 140 8.13 3.57 -22.29
C LYS A 140 9.38 3.83 -23.13
N ASN A 141 10.57 3.64 -22.59
CA ASN A 141 11.83 3.85 -23.29
C ASN A 141 12.22 2.72 -24.25
N LYS A 142 11.61 1.53 -24.10
CA LYS A 142 11.85 0.40 -25.02
C LYS A 142 11.18 0.61 -26.39
N LEU A 143 10.25 1.58 -26.48
CA LEU A 143 9.47 1.89 -27.68
C LEU A 143 9.95 3.19 -28.38
N LYS A 144 11.20 3.61 -28.18
CA LYS A 144 11.77 4.87 -28.69
C LYS A 144 11.71 5.07 -30.21
N TRP A 145 11.43 4.04 -30.96
CA TRP A 145 11.37 4.03 -32.44
C TRP A 145 9.97 4.17 -33.01
N THR A 146 8.95 4.29 -32.16
CA THR A 146 7.61 4.68 -32.60
C THR A 146 7.44 6.19 -32.50
N LYS A 147 6.69 6.80 -33.42
CA LYS A 147 6.33 8.23 -33.34
C LYS A 147 5.32 8.51 -32.23
N HIS A 148 4.71 7.46 -31.67
CA HIS A 148 3.69 7.53 -30.64
C HIS A 148 4.27 7.19 -29.27
N SER A 149 3.76 7.82 -28.22
CA SER A 149 4.08 7.42 -26.86
C SER A 149 3.42 6.07 -26.53
N LEU A 150 3.99 5.32 -25.56
CA LEU A 150 3.37 4.07 -25.13
C LEU A 150 1.93 4.28 -24.65
N ASP A 151 1.69 5.40 -23.95
CA ASP A 151 0.37 5.76 -23.46
C ASP A 151 -0.64 5.87 -24.60
N GLU A 152 -0.27 6.49 -25.74
CA GLU A 152 -1.13 6.61 -26.93
C GLU A 152 -1.41 5.24 -27.56
N ILE A 153 -0.41 4.34 -27.56
CA ILE A 153 -0.54 3.02 -28.16
C ILE A 153 -1.46 2.11 -27.32
N ILE A 154 -1.35 2.15 -26.00
CA ILE A 154 -2.10 1.25 -25.11
C ILE A 154 -3.47 1.79 -24.69
N LEU A 155 -3.64 3.12 -24.72
CA LEU A 155 -4.86 3.79 -24.25
C LEU A 155 -6.15 3.19 -24.81
N PRO A 156 -6.25 2.86 -26.13
CA PRO A 156 -7.45 2.26 -26.69
C PRO A 156 -7.82 0.90 -26.12
N TYR A 157 -6.85 0.17 -25.55
CA TYR A 157 -7.02 -1.19 -25.05
C TYR A 157 -7.24 -1.27 -23.53
N ILE A 158 -7.11 -0.14 -22.82
CA ILE A 158 -7.39 -0.07 -21.38
C ILE A 158 -8.90 -0.18 -21.15
N VAL A 159 -9.28 -1.04 -20.21
CA VAL A 159 -10.68 -1.26 -19.83
C VAL A 159 -10.91 -0.83 -18.38
N ASP A 160 -12.02 -0.13 -18.15
CA ASP A 160 -12.42 0.36 -16.82
C ASP A 160 -13.08 -0.74 -15.98
N THR A 161 -13.61 -1.77 -16.67
CA THR A 161 -14.29 -2.88 -16.04
C THR A 161 -13.54 -4.17 -16.37
N PRO A 162 -12.86 -4.77 -15.38
CA PRO A 162 -12.14 -6.02 -15.59
C PRO A 162 -13.11 -7.19 -15.82
N SER A 163 -12.71 -8.13 -16.67
CA SER A 163 -13.43 -9.38 -16.92
C SER A 163 -12.83 -10.50 -16.08
N TYR A 164 -13.40 -10.77 -14.90
CA TYR A 164 -12.95 -11.89 -14.06
C TYR A 164 -13.56 -13.21 -14.55
N PRO A 165 -12.85 -14.35 -14.47
CA PRO A 165 -11.49 -14.55 -13.91
C PRO A 165 -10.35 -14.30 -14.90
N MET A 166 -10.58 -13.87 -16.14
CA MET A 166 -9.54 -13.65 -17.14
C MET A 166 -8.55 -12.58 -16.73
N HIS A 167 -9.04 -11.48 -16.16
CA HIS A 167 -8.20 -10.53 -15.42
C HIS A 167 -7.99 -11.00 -13.99
N LYS A 168 -6.76 -10.83 -13.46
CA LYS A 168 -6.48 -11.09 -12.05
C LYS A 168 -6.90 -9.89 -11.20
N GLN A 169 -7.79 -10.10 -10.22
CA GLN A 169 -8.17 -9.05 -9.29
C GLN A 169 -6.96 -8.62 -8.45
N ARG A 170 -6.68 -7.32 -8.41
CA ARG A 170 -5.68 -6.72 -7.52
C ARG A 170 -6.37 -5.95 -6.39
N ILE A 171 -5.86 -6.13 -5.19
CA ILE A 171 -6.42 -5.55 -3.96
C ILE A 171 -5.33 -4.70 -3.31
N THR A 172 -5.70 -3.49 -2.91
CA THR A 172 -4.88 -2.59 -2.11
C THR A 172 -5.35 -2.63 -0.67
N VAL A 173 -4.40 -2.78 0.25
CA VAL A 173 -4.64 -2.71 1.70
C VAL A 173 -3.82 -1.58 2.29
N HIS A 174 -4.48 -0.76 3.09
CA HIS A 174 -3.88 0.23 3.95
C HIS A 174 -3.77 -0.33 5.37
N TRP A 175 -2.56 -0.36 5.88
CA TRP A 175 -2.23 -0.81 7.21
C TRP A 175 -1.86 0.36 8.12
N THR A 176 -2.42 0.38 9.32
CA THR A 176 -1.94 1.14 10.47
C THR A 176 -1.38 0.14 11.45
N ILE A 177 -0.08 -0.04 11.47
CA ILE A 177 0.62 -1.10 12.21
C ILE A 177 1.93 -0.57 12.79
N SER A 178 2.58 -1.37 13.64
CA SER A 178 3.92 -1.06 14.15
C SER A 178 4.98 -1.16 13.04
N ARG A 179 6.06 -0.43 13.20
CA ARG A 179 7.17 -0.45 12.25
C ARG A 179 7.76 -1.85 12.09
N GLY A 180 7.91 -2.59 13.19
CA GLY A 180 8.41 -3.96 13.17
C GLY A 180 7.56 -4.89 12.31
N ILE A 181 6.23 -4.82 12.45
CA ILE A 181 5.31 -5.64 11.63
C ILE A 181 5.31 -5.19 10.16
N ALA A 182 5.41 -3.88 9.91
CA ALA A 182 5.52 -3.37 8.53
C ALA A 182 6.80 -3.88 7.83
N ASP A 183 7.91 -3.93 8.54
CA ASP A 183 9.18 -4.47 8.01
C ASP A 183 9.09 -5.98 7.72
N GLU A 184 8.33 -6.75 8.51
CA GLU A 184 8.01 -8.15 8.21
C GLU A 184 7.10 -8.30 6.98
N PHE A 185 6.07 -7.45 6.86
CA PHE A 185 5.14 -7.47 5.73
C PHE A 185 5.82 -7.05 4.43
N ALA A 186 6.79 -6.14 4.48
CA ALA A 186 7.61 -5.75 3.35
C ALA A 186 8.48 -6.88 2.75
N ARG A 187 8.64 -8.02 3.48
CA ARG A 187 9.33 -9.20 2.96
C ARG A 187 8.53 -9.95 1.88
N HIS A 188 7.22 -9.69 1.75
CA HIS A 188 6.39 -10.22 0.67
C HIS A 188 6.62 -9.43 -0.63
N ARG A 189 7.75 -9.70 -1.30
CA ARG A 189 8.30 -8.93 -2.42
C ARG A 189 7.41 -8.90 -3.67
N VAL A 190 6.48 -9.84 -3.78
CA VAL A 190 5.50 -9.90 -4.89
C VAL A 190 4.38 -8.87 -4.75
N LEU A 191 4.18 -8.33 -3.54
CA LEU A 191 3.27 -7.21 -3.30
C LEU A 191 3.99 -5.88 -3.55
N SER A 192 3.29 -4.89 -4.06
CA SER A 192 3.77 -3.51 -4.17
C SER A 192 3.67 -2.80 -2.82
N HIS A 193 4.64 -1.96 -2.48
CA HIS A 193 4.75 -1.35 -1.15
C HIS A 193 4.92 0.16 -1.19
N SER A 194 4.20 0.87 -0.32
CA SER A 194 4.48 2.26 0.06
C SER A 194 4.37 2.41 1.56
N MET A 195 5.33 3.06 2.21
CA MET A 195 5.41 3.17 3.66
C MET A 195 5.70 4.61 4.10
N GLN A 196 5.08 5.01 5.20
CA GLN A 196 5.36 6.28 5.87
C GLN A 196 6.86 6.44 6.16
N SER A 197 7.41 7.58 5.76
CA SER A 197 8.82 7.87 5.92
C SER A 197 9.13 8.58 7.24
N THR A 198 9.94 7.96 8.08
CA THR A 198 10.47 8.61 9.30
C THR A 198 11.58 9.63 9.01
N ARG A 199 12.03 9.75 7.74
CA ARG A 199 13.00 10.78 7.33
C ARG A 199 12.36 12.14 7.13
N TYR A 200 11.10 12.16 6.67
CA TYR A 200 10.37 13.37 6.27
C TYR A 200 9.27 13.76 7.27
N CYS A 201 8.72 12.78 8.01
CA CYS A 201 7.69 13.06 9.01
C CYS A 201 8.36 13.58 10.30
N ASN A 202 8.06 14.82 10.65
CA ASN A 202 8.49 15.43 11.92
C ASN A 202 7.32 15.36 12.91
N PHE A 203 7.39 14.41 13.84
CA PHE A 203 6.32 14.14 14.81
C PHE A 203 6.15 15.25 15.89
N SER A 204 7.08 16.21 16.00
CA SER A 204 6.92 17.34 16.91
C SER A 204 6.01 18.45 16.39
N LYS A 205 5.55 18.36 15.13
CA LYS A 205 4.67 19.37 14.53
C LYS A 205 3.20 19.08 14.83
N ASP A 206 2.39 20.12 14.96
CA ASP A 206 0.94 20.04 15.20
C ASP A 206 0.21 19.14 14.21
N LYS A 207 0.67 19.09 12.95
CA LYS A 207 0.19 18.17 11.93
C LYS A 207 0.23 16.69 12.35
N PHE A 208 1.11 16.33 13.28
CA PHE A 208 1.30 14.99 13.83
C PHE A 208 0.89 14.93 15.31
N SER A 209 0.03 15.88 15.75
CA SER A 209 -0.47 16.00 17.13
C SER A 209 0.62 16.31 18.17
N SER A 210 1.84 16.67 17.74
CA SER A 210 3.00 16.94 18.59
C SER A 210 3.28 15.83 19.62
N GLU A 211 2.93 14.59 19.27
CA GLU A 211 3.11 13.37 20.08
C GLU A 211 3.52 12.17 19.22
N LEU A 212 4.22 11.20 19.81
CA LEU A 212 4.47 9.92 19.19
C LEU A 212 3.26 9.00 19.35
N THR A 213 2.93 8.27 18.30
CA THR A 213 1.88 7.25 18.32
C THR A 213 2.54 5.87 18.21
N PHE A 214 2.13 4.93 19.08
CA PHE A 214 2.60 3.56 19.10
C PHE A 214 1.43 2.59 18.94
N ILE A 215 1.74 1.38 18.50
CA ILE A 215 0.74 0.33 18.29
C ILE A 215 0.73 -0.60 19.49
N LEU A 216 -0.47 -0.85 20.01
CA LEU A 216 -0.70 -1.86 21.06
C LEU A 216 -0.43 -3.26 20.52
N HIS A 217 0.32 -4.05 21.28
CA HIS A 217 0.53 -5.48 21.00
C HIS A 217 -0.77 -6.27 21.07
N SER A 218 -0.83 -7.41 20.43
CA SER A 218 -2.01 -8.27 20.37
C SER A 218 -2.47 -8.81 21.71
N ASP A 219 -1.57 -8.91 22.69
CA ASP A 219 -1.83 -9.30 24.08
C ASP A 219 -2.17 -8.11 25.02
N MET A 220 -2.14 -6.88 24.50
CA MET A 220 -2.42 -5.65 25.23
C MET A 220 -3.66 -4.90 24.71
N LEU A 221 -4.50 -5.53 23.91
CA LEU A 221 -5.67 -4.91 23.29
C LEU A 221 -6.81 -4.62 24.25
N ASP A 222 -6.69 -5.03 25.50
CA ASP A 222 -7.54 -4.63 26.63
C ASP A 222 -7.31 -3.16 27.04
N LEU A 223 -6.12 -2.62 26.74
CA LEU A 223 -5.83 -1.21 27.01
C LEU A 223 -6.66 -0.30 26.08
N PRO A 224 -7.18 0.84 26.60
CA PRO A 224 -7.92 1.80 25.78
C PRO A 224 -7.02 2.53 24.80
N GLU A 225 -7.57 2.87 23.63
CA GLU A 225 -6.88 3.80 22.71
C GLU A 225 -6.96 5.24 23.20
N GLY A 226 -5.89 5.98 23.08
CA GLY A 226 -5.87 7.39 23.46
C GLY A 226 -4.47 7.91 23.81
N THR A 227 -4.44 9.15 24.29
CA THR A 227 -3.21 9.78 24.78
C THR A 227 -2.96 9.34 26.21
N TYR A 228 -1.76 8.85 26.46
CA TYR A 228 -1.30 8.38 27.76
C TYR A 228 -0.34 9.39 28.36
N GLU A 229 -0.60 9.76 29.61
CA GLU A 229 0.22 10.67 30.40
C GLU A 229 0.55 10.04 31.76
N TYR A 230 1.79 10.18 32.19
CA TYR A 230 2.18 9.81 33.53
C TYR A 230 1.79 10.93 34.52
N ASN A 231 1.08 10.57 35.59
CA ASN A 231 0.67 11.49 36.63
C ASN A 231 0.88 10.84 38.01
N ASN A 232 1.30 11.63 38.98
CA ASN A 232 1.56 11.22 40.38
C ASN A 232 0.79 12.06 41.39
N ASN A 233 -0.20 12.88 40.98
CA ASN A 233 -0.88 13.81 41.89
C ASN A 233 -1.88 13.12 42.82
N ASN A 234 -2.56 12.05 42.38
CA ASN A 234 -3.51 11.31 43.20
C ASN A 234 -3.02 9.86 43.39
N GLU A 235 -3.12 9.06 42.37
CA GLU A 235 -2.51 7.74 42.29
C GLU A 235 -1.44 7.77 41.20
N SER A 236 -0.27 7.25 41.52
CA SER A 236 0.86 7.25 40.59
C SER A 236 0.62 6.24 39.47
N GLY A 237 0.76 6.69 38.20
CA GLY A 237 0.56 5.79 37.08
C GLY A 237 0.33 6.48 35.73
N TYR A 238 -0.01 5.67 34.74
CA TYR A 238 -0.37 6.14 33.43
C TYR A 238 -1.89 6.28 33.26
N TYR A 239 -2.30 7.46 32.85
CA TYR A 239 -3.69 7.85 32.65
C TYR A 239 -4.00 7.94 31.16
N CYS A 240 -5.18 7.44 30.78
CA CYS A 240 -5.77 7.66 29.46
C CYS A 240 -7.16 8.29 29.63
N ASN A 241 -7.40 9.42 28.97
CA ASN A 241 -8.67 10.16 29.10
C ASN A 241 -9.04 10.48 30.57
N ASN A 242 -8.08 10.91 31.38
CA ASN A 242 -8.21 11.22 32.80
C ASN A 242 -8.59 10.02 33.70
N LYS A 243 -8.48 8.80 33.21
CA LYS A 243 -8.67 7.58 34.00
C LYS A 243 -7.34 6.87 34.18
N LEU A 244 -7.02 6.45 35.41
CA LEU A 244 -5.89 5.58 35.67
C LEU A 244 -6.07 4.26 34.94
N VAL A 245 -5.11 3.88 34.13
CA VAL A 245 -5.12 2.64 33.33
C VAL A 245 -4.06 1.67 33.83
N ILE A 246 -2.85 2.18 34.09
CA ILE A 246 -1.73 1.38 34.59
C ILE A 246 -1.19 2.04 35.85
N PRO A 247 -1.54 1.51 37.05
CA PRO A 247 -0.89 1.96 38.29
C PRO A 247 0.60 1.68 38.24
N PHE A 248 1.40 2.69 38.58
CA PHE A 248 2.84 2.55 38.48
C PHE A 248 3.57 3.56 39.34
N TYR A 249 4.53 3.08 40.12
CA TYR A 249 5.47 3.88 40.89
C TYR A 249 6.87 3.68 40.31
N PRO A 250 7.64 4.76 39.98
CA PRO A 250 8.92 4.63 39.29
C PRO A 250 9.95 3.74 40.02
N GLU A 251 9.93 3.73 41.34
CA GLU A 251 10.78 2.88 42.18
C GLU A 251 10.51 1.38 42.03
N GLN A 252 9.34 1.01 41.50
CA GLN A 252 8.94 -0.38 41.27
C GLN A 252 9.39 -0.92 39.91
N LEU A 253 9.92 -0.07 39.03
CA LEU A 253 10.27 -0.44 37.65
C LEU A 253 11.20 -1.66 37.57
N LEU A 254 12.17 -1.75 38.48
CA LEU A 254 13.14 -2.85 38.50
C LEU A 254 12.56 -4.18 38.98
N ASN A 255 11.48 -4.14 39.74
CA ASN A 255 10.86 -5.31 40.38
C ASN A 255 9.44 -5.61 39.88
N CYS A 256 8.96 -4.88 38.86
CA CYS A 256 7.61 -5.13 38.32
C CYS A 256 7.56 -6.43 37.53
N THR A 257 6.47 -7.18 37.72
CA THR A 257 6.19 -8.44 36.99
C THR A 257 5.25 -8.24 35.81
N ASP A 258 4.50 -7.15 35.76
CA ASP A 258 3.64 -6.81 34.62
C ASP A 258 4.46 -6.24 33.48
N PRO A 259 4.55 -6.91 32.31
CA PRO A 259 5.33 -6.45 31.17
C PRO A 259 4.84 -5.12 30.58
N LYS A 260 3.60 -4.72 30.81
CA LYS A 260 3.03 -3.44 30.35
C LYS A 260 3.77 -2.25 30.96
N ILE A 261 4.25 -2.38 32.20
CA ILE A 261 4.90 -1.29 32.93
C ILE A 261 6.25 -0.89 32.30
N PRO A 262 7.26 -1.78 32.16
CA PRO A 262 8.52 -1.42 31.52
C PRO A 262 8.33 -0.99 30.06
N TRP A 263 7.40 -1.61 29.33
CA TRP A 263 7.11 -1.26 27.95
C TRP A 263 6.61 0.18 27.82
N ILE A 264 5.55 0.57 28.55
CA ILE A 264 4.97 1.93 28.48
C ILE A 264 5.96 2.99 28.99
N SER A 265 6.75 2.65 30.02
CA SER A 265 7.78 3.55 30.56
C SER A 265 8.88 3.82 29.55
N ALA A 266 9.32 2.80 28.81
CA ALA A 266 10.29 2.93 27.74
C ALA A 266 9.75 3.81 26.59
N LEU A 267 8.49 3.61 26.17
CA LEU A 267 7.87 4.42 25.12
C LEU A 267 7.75 5.89 25.51
N SER A 268 7.39 6.16 26.79
CA SER A 268 7.32 7.53 27.33
C SER A 268 8.71 8.21 27.32
N ALA A 269 9.75 7.50 27.74
CA ALA A 269 11.12 8.00 27.71
C ALA A 269 11.62 8.29 26.28
N ILE A 270 11.27 7.41 25.32
CA ILE A 270 11.59 7.58 23.91
C ILE A 270 10.92 8.83 23.32
N GLU A 271 9.64 9.06 23.63
CA GLU A 271 8.95 10.28 23.18
C GLU A 271 9.67 11.54 23.68
N VAL A 272 9.98 11.59 24.97
CA VAL A 272 10.72 12.71 25.56
C VAL A 272 12.07 12.91 24.88
N SER A 273 12.81 11.83 24.61
CA SER A 273 14.12 11.88 23.94
C SER A 273 13.99 12.42 22.51
N TYR A 274 13.06 11.87 21.71
CA TYR A 274 12.81 12.32 20.35
C TYR A 274 12.47 13.82 20.30
N MET A 275 11.53 14.27 21.16
CA MET A 275 11.12 15.68 21.19
C MET A 275 12.27 16.60 21.59
N LYS A 276 13.12 16.21 22.56
CA LYS A 276 14.32 16.96 22.96
C LYS A 276 15.33 17.06 21.82
N GLU A 277 15.59 15.97 21.08
CA GLU A 277 16.50 15.96 19.95
C GLU A 277 16.04 16.89 18.82
N ILE A 278 14.74 16.86 18.48
CA ILE A 278 14.16 17.78 17.49
C ILE A 278 14.26 19.24 17.97
N ASN A 279 13.93 19.52 19.24
CA ASN A 279 14.02 20.86 19.81
C ASN A 279 15.47 21.36 19.89
N ALA A 280 16.44 20.47 20.03
CA ALA A 280 17.86 20.77 19.94
C ALA A 280 18.37 21.02 18.50
N GLY A 281 17.48 20.94 17.50
CA GLY A 281 17.77 21.25 16.10
C GLY A 281 18.10 20.04 15.21
N TRP A 282 17.99 18.82 15.72
CA TRP A 282 18.15 17.63 14.89
C TRP A 282 17.02 17.51 13.87
N LYS A 283 17.37 17.09 12.66
CA LYS A 283 16.37 16.79 11.64
C LYS A 283 15.72 15.44 11.93
N PRO A 284 14.46 15.20 11.48
CA PRO A 284 13.78 13.92 11.69
C PRO A 284 14.61 12.69 11.28
N GLN A 285 15.38 12.80 10.21
CA GLN A 285 16.28 11.73 9.75
C GLN A 285 17.41 11.37 10.72
N GLN A 286 17.72 12.25 11.68
CA GLN A 286 18.70 12.03 12.75
C GLN A 286 17.98 11.54 14.01
N ALA A 287 16.97 12.28 14.47
CA ALA A 287 16.21 11.97 15.68
C ALA A 287 15.47 10.61 15.61
N ARG A 288 15.15 10.11 14.41
CA ARG A 288 14.52 8.79 14.27
C ARG A 288 15.34 7.62 14.81
N GLY A 289 16.61 7.84 15.16
CA GLY A 289 17.49 6.81 15.71
C GLY A 289 16.99 6.22 17.04
N VAL A 290 16.23 6.99 17.83
CA VAL A 290 15.65 6.53 19.10
C VAL A 290 14.27 5.88 18.95
N LEU A 291 13.64 5.93 17.76
CA LEU A 291 12.29 5.42 17.57
C LEU A 291 12.26 3.89 17.60
N PRO A 292 11.33 3.29 18.37
CA PRO A 292 11.25 1.85 18.57
C PRO A 292 10.52 1.17 17.40
N LEU A 293 10.55 -0.16 17.37
CA LEU A 293 9.80 -0.97 16.43
C LEU A 293 8.27 -0.84 16.60
N ASP A 294 7.81 -0.46 17.79
CA ASP A 294 6.39 -0.26 18.10
C ASP A 294 5.83 1.07 17.57
N LEU A 295 6.72 1.93 17.02
CA LEU A 295 6.25 3.18 16.41
C LEU A 295 5.20 2.87 15.33
N LYS A 296 4.06 3.56 15.41
CA LYS A 296 3.00 3.49 14.40
C LYS A 296 3.54 3.90 13.04
N THR A 297 3.23 3.11 12.04
CA THR A 297 3.46 3.46 10.63
C THR A 297 2.20 3.26 9.79
N GLU A 298 2.06 4.06 8.74
CA GLU A 298 1.11 3.83 7.66
C GLU A 298 1.83 3.04 6.56
N PHE A 299 1.22 1.96 6.11
CA PHE A 299 1.82 1.08 5.11
C PHE A 299 0.77 0.64 4.10
N ILE A 300 1.09 0.72 2.82
CA ILE A 300 0.21 0.30 1.72
C ILE A 300 0.82 -0.92 1.05
N GLN A 301 -0.02 -1.92 0.81
CA GLN A 301 0.33 -3.06 -0.02
C GLN A 301 -0.71 -3.28 -1.11
N THR A 302 -0.26 -3.61 -2.33
CA THR A 302 -1.15 -3.94 -3.45
C THR A 302 -0.65 -5.20 -4.14
N GLY A 303 -1.53 -6.15 -4.35
CA GLY A 303 -1.23 -7.39 -5.05
C GLY A 303 -2.47 -8.08 -5.59
N THR A 304 -2.28 -9.14 -6.36
CA THR A 304 -3.37 -10.00 -6.81
C THR A 304 -3.91 -10.82 -5.66
N PHE A 305 -5.12 -11.35 -5.85
CA PHE A 305 -5.76 -12.22 -4.86
C PHE A 305 -4.89 -13.44 -4.52
N ASP A 306 -4.24 -14.04 -5.54
CA ASP A 306 -3.32 -15.17 -5.33
C ASP A 306 -2.10 -14.77 -4.48
N GLN A 307 -1.54 -13.57 -4.72
CA GLN A 307 -0.42 -13.04 -3.94
C GLN A 307 -0.81 -12.76 -2.48
N TRP A 308 -2.04 -12.32 -2.24
CA TRP A 308 -2.60 -12.20 -0.89
C TRP A 308 -2.80 -13.56 -0.23
N GLY A 309 -3.20 -14.59 -0.98
CA GLY A 309 -3.27 -15.97 -0.47
C GLY A 309 -1.93 -16.46 0.06
N GLU A 310 -0.82 -16.22 -0.65
CA GLU A 310 0.52 -16.55 -0.16
C GLU A 310 0.94 -15.70 1.07
N PHE A 311 0.50 -14.44 1.13
CA PHE A 311 0.70 -13.61 2.31
C PHE A 311 0.00 -14.23 3.54
N PHE A 312 -1.28 -14.58 3.43
CA PHE A 312 -2.05 -15.17 4.54
C PHE A 312 -1.51 -16.51 4.98
N LYS A 313 -1.14 -17.39 4.05
CA LYS A 313 -0.51 -18.68 4.34
C LYS A 313 0.72 -18.55 5.26
N LEU A 314 1.49 -17.47 5.09
CA LEU A 314 2.69 -17.22 5.89
C LEU A 314 2.38 -16.43 7.16
N ARG A 315 1.48 -15.44 7.11
CA ARG A 315 1.25 -14.51 8.22
C ARG A 315 0.11 -14.90 9.15
N CYS A 316 -0.82 -15.75 8.71
CA CYS A 316 -1.85 -16.34 9.58
C CYS A 316 -1.34 -17.63 10.27
N ASN A 317 -0.12 -18.07 9.96
CA ASN A 317 0.49 -19.25 10.57
C ASN A 317 0.88 -18.97 12.03
N SER A 318 0.75 -19.98 12.92
CA SER A 318 1.13 -19.89 14.33
C SER A 318 2.62 -19.62 14.61
N ARG A 319 3.49 -19.75 13.60
CA ARG A 319 4.92 -19.41 13.69
C ARG A 319 5.21 -17.94 13.35
N ALA A 320 4.21 -17.20 12.86
CA ALA A 320 4.37 -15.78 12.60
C ALA A 320 4.40 -15.00 13.94
N HIS A 321 4.94 -13.77 13.90
CA HIS A 321 4.87 -12.87 15.06
C HIS A 321 3.41 -12.71 15.51
N PRO A 322 3.06 -12.78 16.81
CA PRO A 322 1.67 -12.73 17.28
C PRO A 322 0.89 -11.52 16.74
N ASP A 323 1.50 -10.34 16.72
CA ASP A 323 0.86 -9.12 16.21
C ASP A 323 0.63 -9.17 14.69
N ALA A 324 1.57 -9.77 13.95
CA ALA A 324 1.41 -10.00 12.51
C ALA A 324 0.27 -10.98 12.24
N GLN A 325 0.22 -12.08 13.00
CA GLN A 325 -0.84 -13.09 12.90
C GLN A 325 -2.20 -12.49 13.21
N TYR A 326 -2.30 -11.72 14.29
CA TYR A 326 -3.55 -11.08 14.72
C TYR A 326 -4.15 -10.21 13.59
N ILE A 327 -3.35 -9.31 13.03
CA ILE A 327 -3.87 -8.37 12.02
C ILE A 327 -4.06 -9.04 10.65
N ALA A 328 -3.24 -10.03 10.31
CA ALA A 328 -3.39 -10.80 9.07
C ALA A 328 -4.68 -11.63 9.08
N ASN A 329 -5.00 -12.34 10.18
CA ASN A 329 -6.24 -13.08 10.33
C ASN A 329 -7.48 -12.19 10.20
N LYS A 330 -7.45 -10.99 10.77
CA LYS A 330 -8.55 -10.02 10.62
C LYS A 330 -8.77 -9.63 9.16
N LEU A 331 -7.70 -9.38 8.41
CA LEU A 331 -7.81 -9.02 7.01
C LEU A 331 -8.27 -10.20 6.15
N GLU A 332 -7.74 -11.41 6.39
CA GLU A 332 -8.16 -12.64 5.70
C GLU A 332 -9.66 -12.86 5.84
N PHE A 333 -10.19 -12.71 7.06
CA PHE A 333 -11.64 -12.79 7.32
C PHE A 333 -12.42 -11.74 6.51
N ILE A 334 -11.98 -10.47 6.49
CA ILE A 334 -12.65 -9.41 5.72
C ILE A 334 -12.65 -9.72 4.21
N LEU A 335 -11.54 -10.26 3.68
CA LEU A 335 -11.43 -10.60 2.26
C LEU A 335 -12.26 -11.83 1.90
N SER A 336 -12.32 -12.85 2.76
CA SER A 336 -13.14 -14.03 2.51
C SER A 336 -14.66 -13.71 2.53
N CYS A 337 -15.09 -12.80 3.39
CA CYS A 337 -16.47 -12.30 3.37
C CYS A 337 -16.82 -11.56 2.07
N LYS A 338 -15.84 -10.83 1.45
CA LYS A 338 -16.05 -10.11 0.20
C LYS A 338 -15.93 -10.96 -1.05
N ALA A 339 -15.21 -12.08 -1.00
CA ALA A 339 -15.09 -13.01 -2.12
C ALA A 339 -16.36 -13.84 -2.35
N ASN A 340 -17.28 -13.90 -1.36
CA ASN A 340 -18.54 -14.61 -1.42
C ASN A 340 -19.74 -13.72 -1.83
N VAL A 341 -19.49 -12.48 -2.23
CA VAL A 341 -20.47 -11.51 -2.77
C VAL A 341 -20.09 -11.16 -4.21
#